data_49720d37fc6c6e5ab2975d24e9e92143
#
_entry.id   49720d37fc6c6e5ab2975d24e9e92143
#
_cell.length_a   1.000
_cell.length_b   1.000
_cell.length_c   1.000
_cell.angle_alpha   90.00
_cell.angle_beta   90.00
_cell.angle_gamma   90.00
#
_symmetry.space_group_name_H-M   'P 1'
#
loop_
_entity.id
_entity.type
_entity.pdbx_description
1 polymer ?
#
loop_
_entity_poly.entity_id
_entity_poly.type
_entity_poly.pdbx_seq_one_letter_code
_entity_poly.pdbx_strand_id
1 'polypeptide(L)'
;VRKVICSLAAILFALFFLAPNAARHTAHAAGVTGPIVSVMMNHDVSRPLTTLLAYPNVLTYKLNQAYAPRSAALGKTPSFSAPDRDQAINNPKGIPDIENMPAPEGGWDGINYNTAHCYCLPPDTNGDVGANHYIQTVNTAFQIWDKNGVSLYGPVANNTLFSGVGNACETTNDGDPIILYDQLADRWFFSQFANVYTNGPYYQCFAISTTGDPLGTWYRYWYIFPKSGNTWLLNDYAKFGIMPDGYYMTANMFKGDDWGGGAVLVAERQKMLLGQNAQMIYFNLGVDDWGGMLPADFDGANLPPGNGNYFAEIQDHAWDPANIPQDQIALWKLTPDWVTPGNTTLTHLTNLAVKKFNGSVCNFARNCVPQKGTSRKLDAISDRTMYRLQYRNFGSYETLVTNHTVAARKRAGIRWYEIRITGGTPTIQQQNTYIPDDTAWRWMGSAAMDEQGNLAVGFSKSSPTMYPGIFYAGRLAADPPNMLAQGEKRMKRGSGAQTSSFSRWGDYSALTVDPSDDCTFWYTTEYYRGSSTTNWRTWIGKFKFPGCS
;
A
#
# COMPACT_ATOMS: atom_id res chain seq x y z
N VAL A 1 29.71 -54.89 -70.38
CA VAL A 1 28.63 -55.82 -70.01
C VAL A 1 28.47 -55.76 -68.48
N ARG A 2 27.25 -55.48 -68.04
CA ARG A 2 26.72 -55.45 -66.70
C ARG A 2 27.06 -54.21 -65.83
N LYS A 3 26.03 -53.38 -65.76
CA LYS A 3 25.82 -52.29 -64.75
C LYS A 3 25.58 -52.90 -63.41
N VAL A 4 26.23 -52.35 -62.37
CA VAL A 4 25.87 -52.51 -60.95
C VAL A 4 25.44 -51.16 -60.43
N ILE A 5 24.19 -51.07 -59.98
CA ILE A 5 23.58 -49.89 -59.39
C ILE A 5 23.87 -49.99 -57.88
N CYS A 6 24.59 -48.98 -57.32
CA CYS A 6 24.70 -48.80 -55.86
C CYS A 6 23.66 -47.81 -55.41
N SER A 7 22.71 -48.26 -54.61
CA SER A 7 21.75 -47.42 -53.89
C SER A 7 22.38 -46.87 -52.61
N LEU A 8 22.54 -45.54 -52.52
CA LEU A 8 22.86 -44.88 -51.27
C LEU A 8 21.58 -44.67 -50.45
N ALA A 9 21.47 -45.32 -49.32
CA ALA A 9 20.47 -45.02 -48.31
C ALA A 9 20.96 -43.87 -47.46
N ALA A 10 20.30 -42.69 -47.52
CA ALA A 10 20.56 -41.59 -46.63
C ALA A 10 19.81 -41.83 -45.32
N ILE A 11 20.57 -42.00 -44.22
CA ILE A 11 20.03 -42.08 -42.86
C ILE A 11 19.92 -40.64 -42.36
N LEU A 12 18.67 -40.11 -42.22
CA LEU A 12 18.39 -38.88 -41.53
C LEU A 12 18.44 -39.14 -40.01
N PHE A 13 19.45 -38.60 -39.34
CA PHE A 13 19.45 -38.48 -37.89
C PHE A 13 18.62 -37.27 -37.51
N ALA A 14 17.40 -37.49 -37.01
CA ALA A 14 16.60 -36.47 -36.35
C ALA A 14 17.18 -36.26 -34.94
N LEU A 15 17.92 -35.15 -34.75
CA LEU A 15 18.30 -34.66 -33.41
C LEU A 15 17.04 -34.04 -32.78
N PHE A 16 16.40 -34.81 -31.90
CA PHE A 16 15.47 -34.27 -30.92
C PHE A 16 16.23 -33.44 -29.90
N PHE A 17 16.19 -32.14 -30.02
CA PHE A 17 16.54 -31.25 -28.89
C PHE A 17 15.46 -31.44 -27.81
N LEU A 18 15.77 -32.21 -26.80
CA LEU A 18 15.05 -32.18 -25.52
C LEU A 18 15.30 -30.80 -24.89
N ALA A 19 14.37 -29.87 -25.07
CA ALA A 19 14.31 -28.68 -24.24
C ALA A 19 14.13 -29.16 -22.77
N PRO A 20 14.93 -28.67 -21.82
CA PRO A 20 14.70 -28.99 -20.43
C PRO A 20 13.30 -28.47 -20.06
N ASN A 21 12.42 -29.39 -19.66
CA ASN A 21 11.19 -29.04 -18.99
C ASN A 21 11.57 -28.19 -17.77
N ALA A 22 11.44 -26.86 -17.92
CA ALA A 22 11.39 -25.99 -16.77
C ALA A 22 10.19 -26.47 -15.93
N ALA A 23 10.47 -27.15 -14.86
CA ALA A 23 9.49 -27.46 -13.84
C ALA A 23 8.87 -26.12 -13.44
N ARG A 24 7.63 -25.90 -13.89
CA ARG A 24 6.81 -24.81 -13.37
C ARG A 24 6.63 -25.15 -11.89
N HIS A 25 7.39 -24.44 -11.04
CA HIS A 25 7.13 -24.45 -9.62
C HIS A 25 5.78 -23.78 -9.41
N THR A 26 4.71 -24.56 -9.41
CA THR A 26 3.38 -24.16 -8.92
C THR A 26 3.43 -24.17 -7.38
N ALA A 27 4.24 -23.30 -6.80
CA ALA A 27 4.17 -23.01 -5.39
C ALA A 27 3.03 -21.99 -5.19
N HIS A 28 2.10 -22.33 -4.33
CA HIS A 28 0.99 -21.55 -3.78
C HIS A 28 -0.38 -21.47 -4.49
N ALA A 29 -0.71 -22.29 -5.46
CA ALA A 29 -2.10 -22.39 -5.92
C ALA A 29 -3.00 -23.32 -5.06
N ALA A 30 -2.45 -24.05 -4.11
CA ALA A 30 -3.18 -25.12 -3.40
C ALA A 30 -4.18 -24.63 -2.33
N GLY A 31 -4.23 -23.33 -1.99
CA GLY A 31 -5.11 -22.80 -0.95
C GLY A 31 -6.10 -21.72 -1.43
N VAL A 32 -6.00 -21.26 -2.68
CA VAL A 32 -6.86 -20.18 -3.20
C VAL A 32 -8.30 -20.66 -3.32
N THR A 33 -9.23 -19.93 -2.71
CA THR A 33 -10.67 -20.13 -2.84
C THR A 33 -11.35 -18.94 -3.48
N GLY A 34 -12.33 -19.16 -4.34
CA GLY A 34 -13.04 -18.14 -5.12
C GLY A 34 -13.09 -18.52 -6.59
N PRO A 35 -13.70 -17.69 -7.47
CA PRO A 35 -14.35 -16.43 -7.12
C PRO A 35 -15.65 -16.62 -6.30
N ILE A 36 -15.82 -15.84 -5.25
CA ILE A 36 -17.11 -15.69 -4.56
C ILE A 36 -17.71 -14.38 -5.06
N VAL A 37 -18.84 -14.47 -5.73
CA VAL A 37 -19.53 -13.32 -6.31
C VAL A 37 -20.66 -12.89 -5.39
N SER A 38 -20.70 -11.60 -5.08
CA SER A 38 -21.75 -11.00 -4.25
C SER A 38 -22.25 -9.71 -4.90
N VAL A 39 -23.47 -9.33 -4.64
CA VAL A 39 -24.02 -8.04 -5.04
C VAL A 39 -23.91 -7.08 -3.88
N MET A 40 -23.20 -5.97 -4.08
CA MET A 40 -23.25 -4.83 -3.20
C MET A 40 -24.44 -3.97 -3.57
N MET A 41 -25.36 -3.80 -2.63
CA MET A 41 -26.48 -2.92 -2.83
C MET A 41 -26.02 -1.47 -2.75
N ASN A 42 -26.33 -0.66 -3.76
CA ASN A 42 -26.30 0.79 -3.57
C ASN A 42 -27.42 1.14 -2.59
N HIS A 43 -27.06 1.85 -1.54
CA HIS A 43 -28.07 2.31 -0.59
C HIS A 43 -28.84 3.49 -1.20
N ASP A 44 -28.12 4.55 -1.58
CA ASP A 44 -28.71 5.80 -2.08
C ASP A 44 -27.63 6.73 -2.65
N VAL A 45 -28.09 7.93 -3.01
CA VAL A 45 -27.26 9.12 -3.15
C VAL A 45 -27.39 9.96 -1.88
N SER A 46 -26.29 10.21 -1.20
CA SER A 46 -26.30 11.05 0.00
C SER A 46 -26.79 12.47 -0.30
N ARG A 47 -27.21 13.18 0.71
CA ARG A 47 -27.27 14.66 0.62
C ARG A 47 -25.86 15.22 0.45
N PRO A 48 -25.72 16.50 0.00
CA PRO A 48 -24.40 17.14 -0.04
C PRO A 48 -23.67 17.00 1.30
N LEU A 49 -22.39 16.70 1.27
CA LEU A 49 -21.58 16.40 2.46
C LEU A 49 -21.71 17.47 3.54
N THR A 50 -21.73 18.75 3.15
CA THR A 50 -21.88 19.89 4.05
C THR A 50 -23.22 19.95 4.80
N THR A 51 -24.21 19.16 4.37
CA THR A 51 -25.56 19.08 4.99
C THR A 51 -25.79 17.78 5.75
N LEU A 52 -24.83 16.85 5.71
CA LEU A 52 -24.91 15.62 6.52
C LEU A 52 -24.72 15.96 7.99
N LEU A 53 -25.44 15.22 8.84
CA LEU A 53 -25.26 15.33 10.27
C LEU A 53 -23.87 14.79 10.62
N ALA A 54 -22.99 15.68 11.04
CA ALA A 54 -21.68 15.27 11.56
C ALA A 54 -21.90 14.46 12.86
N TYR A 55 -21.50 13.20 12.84
CA TYR A 55 -21.52 12.40 14.08
C TYR A 55 -20.44 12.94 15.02
N PRO A 56 -20.76 13.14 16.30
CA PRO A 56 -19.71 13.32 17.26
C PRO A 56 -18.87 12.03 17.24
N ASN A 57 -17.55 12.18 17.21
CA ASN A 57 -16.64 11.04 17.37
C ASN A 57 -16.87 10.44 18.77
N VAL A 58 -17.88 9.60 18.92
CA VAL A 58 -18.15 8.85 20.13
C VAL A 58 -17.38 7.55 20.01
N LEU A 59 -16.26 7.52 20.68
CA LEU A 59 -15.40 6.37 20.70
C LEU A 59 -15.90 5.28 21.61
N THR A 60 -16.03 4.11 21.03
CA THR A 60 -15.79 2.89 21.75
C THR A 60 -14.31 2.57 21.64
N TYR A 61 -13.54 3.06 22.60
CA TYR A 61 -12.10 2.91 22.62
C TYR A 61 -11.70 1.46 22.90
N LYS A 62 -11.07 0.81 21.94
CA LYS A 62 -10.07 -0.24 22.21
C LYS A 62 -8.80 0.18 21.48
N LEU A 63 -7.70 0.32 22.23
CA LEU A 63 -6.37 0.39 21.65
C LEU A 63 -6.23 -0.72 20.64
N ASN A 64 -6.05 -0.39 19.36
CA ASN A 64 -5.95 -1.38 18.31
C ASN A 64 -4.78 -2.31 18.62
N GLN A 65 -5.12 -3.52 19.04
CA GLN A 65 -4.20 -4.62 19.02
C GLN A 65 -3.94 -4.88 17.55
N ALA A 66 -2.74 -4.53 17.06
CA ALA A 66 -2.36 -4.87 15.71
C ALA A 66 -2.33 -6.38 15.58
N TYR A 67 -3.21 -6.92 14.76
CA TYR A 67 -3.14 -8.31 14.35
C TYR A 67 -1.83 -8.52 13.58
N ALA A 68 -1.14 -9.59 13.90
CA ALA A 68 0.11 -9.91 13.25
C ALA A 68 -0.18 -10.76 12.01
N PRO A 69 0.34 -10.42 10.82
CA PRO A 69 0.26 -11.31 9.68
C PRO A 69 1.00 -12.63 9.97
N ARG A 70 0.89 -13.61 9.08
CA ARG A 70 1.47 -14.95 9.23
C ARG A 70 2.94 -14.94 9.66
N SER A 71 3.75 -13.99 9.16
CA SER A 71 5.15 -13.83 9.51
C SER A 71 5.40 -13.72 11.03
N ALA A 72 4.53 -13.03 11.75
CA ALA A 72 4.61 -12.90 13.20
C ALA A 72 4.02 -14.11 13.95
N ALA A 73 3.03 -14.82 13.36
CA ALA A 73 2.43 -16.02 13.94
C ALA A 73 3.37 -17.21 13.94
N LEU A 74 4.41 -17.25 13.08
CA LEU A 74 5.33 -18.38 12.98
C LEU A 74 6.25 -18.55 14.19
N GLY A 75 6.28 -17.64 15.15
CA GLY A 75 7.09 -17.75 16.38
C GLY A 75 8.61 -17.98 16.14
N LYS A 76 9.03 -18.02 14.88
CA LYS A 76 10.41 -18.15 14.48
C LYS A 76 11.04 -16.76 14.51
N THR A 77 11.65 -16.43 15.64
CA THR A 77 12.51 -15.25 15.72
C THR A 77 13.75 -15.45 14.85
N PRO A 78 13.89 -14.80 13.69
CA PRO A 78 15.16 -14.75 13.01
C PRO A 78 16.15 -14.06 13.95
N SER A 79 17.28 -14.68 14.18
CA SER A 79 18.31 -14.14 15.06
C SER A 79 18.93 -12.89 14.44
N PHE A 80 18.89 -11.73 15.13
CA PHE A 80 19.61 -10.50 14.75
C PHE A 80 21.15 -10.66 14.72
N SER A 81 21.66 -11.80 15.17
CA SER A 81 23.09 -12.13 15.10
C SER A 81 23.54 -12.55 13.70
N ALA A 82 22.62 -12.70 12.73
CA ALA A 82 23.00 -12.94 11.36
C ALA A 82 23.73 -11.71 10.78
N PRO A 83 24.80 -11.91 9.99
CA PRO A 83 25.46 -10.81 9.29
C PRO A 83 24.44 -10.06 8.43
N ASP A 84 24.66 -8.75 8.23
CA ASP A 84 23.80 -7.90 7.40
C ASP A 84 23.59 -8.57 6.03
N ARG A 85 22.35 -9.06 5.80
CA ARG A 85 22.01 -9.83 4.60
C ARG A 85 21.61 -8.95 3.43
N ASP A 86 21.43 -7.65 3.67
CA ASP A 86 20.97 -6.72 2.64
C ASP A 86 22.02 -6.53 1.54
N GLN A 87 21.71 -7.03 0.35
CA GLN A 87 22.58 -6.99 -0.82
C GLN A 87 22.27 -5.82 -1.77
N ALA A 88 21.24 -5.02 -1.47
CA ALA A 88 20.86 -3.90 -2.31
C ALA A 88 21.31 -2.53 -1.77
N ILE A 89 22.16 -2.52 -0.75
CA ILE A 89 22.77 -1.27 -0.27
C ILE A 89 23.78 -0.81 -1.32
N ASN A 90 23.45 0.26 -2.01
CA ASN A 90 24.27 0.82 -3.08
C ASN A 90 24.77 2.24 -2.76
N ASN A 91 24.82 2.59 -1.47
CA ASN A 91 25.38 3.86 -1.03
C ASN A 91 26.87 3.66 -0.71
N PRO A 92 27.80 4.18 -1.51
CA PRO A 92 29.22 4.11 -1.20
C PRO A 92 29.49 4.74 0.17
N LYS A 93 30.27 4.07 1.01
CA LYS A 93 30.72 4.65 2.27
C LYS A 93 31.52 5.90 1.99
N GLY A 94 31.24 6.98 2.74
CA GLY A 94 32.02 8.22 2.68
C GLY A 94 31.67 9.20 1.57
N ILE A 95 30.60 8.98 0.79
CA ILE A 95 30.03 10.05 -0.03
C ILE A 95 29.16 10.89 0.90
N PRO A 96 29.39 12.21 0.99
CA PRO A 96 28.49 13.11 1.72
C PRO A 96 27.05 12.92 1.22
N ASP A 97 26.08 13.00 2.10
CA ASP A 97 24.67 13.03 1.71
C ASP A 97 24.50 14.19 0.73
N ILE A 98 24.27 13.88 -0.53
CA ILE A 98 23.95 14.88 -1.55
C ILE A 98 22.52 15.32 -1.25
N GLU A 99 22.33 16.57 -0.86
CA GLU A 99 21.01 17.16 -0.57
C GLU A 99 20.45 17.88 -1.81
N ASN A 100 20.38 17.21 -2.96
CA ASN A 100 19.85 17.79 -4.18
C ASN A 100 18.31 17.67 -4.30
N MET A 101 17.66 16.92 -3.38
CA MET A 101 16.21 16.89 -3.36
C MET A 101 15.64 18.32 -3.29
N PRO A 102 14.63 18.65 -4.13
CA PRO A 102 14.00 19.96 -4.08
C PRO A 102 13.47 20.26 -2.68
N ALA A 103 13.44 21.53 -2.30
CA ALA A 103 12.81 21.95 -1.06
C ALA A 103 11.28 21.74 -1.14
N PRO A 104 10.59 21.52 -0.01
CA PRO A 104 9.14 21.53 -0.02
C PRO A 104 8.59 22.85 -0.58
N GLU A 105 7.66 22.78 -1.51
CA GLU A 105 6.99 23.97 -2.09
C GLU A 105 5.88 24.52 -1.20
N GLY A 106 5.59 23.84 -0.08
CA GLY A 106 4.58 24.23 0.88
C GLY A 106 4.12 23.03 1.71
N GLY A 107 3.19 23.31 2.61
CA GLY A 107 2.55 22.31 3.44
C GLY A 107 1.92 22.92 4.68
N TRP A 108 1.05 22.16 5.32
CA TRP A 108 0.29 22.57 6.49
C TRP A 108 0.04 21.41 7.45
N ASP A 109 -0.30 21.76 8.70
CA ASP A 109 -0.74 20.76 9.67
C ASP A 109 -2.07 20.14 9.21
N GLY A 110 -2.12 18.83 9.10
CA GLY A 110 -3.33 18.08 8.82
C GLY A 110 -4.11 17.78 10.11
N ILE A 111 -4.92 16.75 10.06
CA ILE A 111 -5.69 16.25 11.21
C ILE A 111 -4.73 15.85 12.33
N ASN A 112 -5.12 16.10 13.56
CA ASN A 112 -4.35 15.72 14.74
C ASN A 112 -5.22 15.00 15.78
N TYR A 113 -4.58 14.41 16.76
CA TYR A 113 -5.23 13.65 17.82
C TYR A 113 -6.44 14.35 18.44
N ASN A 114 -6.33 15.66 18.74
CA ASN A 114 -7.42 16.42 19.36
C ASN A 114 -8.55 16.71 18.38
N THR A 115 -8.23 17.05 17.12
CA THR A 115 -9.24 17.36 16.10
C THR A 115 -9.89 16.12 15.51
N ALA A 116 -9.20 14.99 15.51
CA ALA A 116 -9.77 13.70 15.15
C ALA A 116 -10.73 13.17 16.21
N HIS A 117 -10.57 13.61 17.46
CA HIS A 117 -11.30 13.07 18.62
C HIS A 117 -11.25 11.54 18.71
N CYS A 118 -10.20 10.91 18.17
CA CYS A 118 -10.18 9.46 18.11
C CYS A 118 -9.62 8.82 19.38
N TYR A 119 -8.82 9.54 20.14
CA TYR A 119 -8.09 8.99 21.30
C TYR A 119 -7.36 7.67 20.99
N CYS A 120 -7.01 7.45 19.73
CA CYS A 120 -6.43 6.24 19.16
C CYS A 120 -4.93 6.37 18.88
N LEU A 121 -4.25 5.25 18.79
CA LEU A 121 -2.89 5.05 18.29
C LEU A 121 -2.88 3.77 17.46
N PRO A 122 -2.32 3.84 16.28
CA PRO A 122 -1.73 4.96 15.56
C PRO A 122 -2.78 5.77 14.76
N PRO A 123 -2.41 6.88 14.08
CA PRO A 123 -3.34 7.63 13.24
C PRO A 123 -3.67 6.97 11.90
N ASP A 124 -2.83 6.11 11.37
CA ASP A 124 -2.95 5.44 10.07
C ASP A 124 -3.29 6.45 8.96
N THR A 125 -2.35 7.36 8.75
CA THR A 125 -2.55 8.54 7.91
C THR A 125 -2.57 8.16 6.43
N ASN A 126 -3.68 8.46 5.76
CA ASN A 126 -3.81 8.37 4.33
C ASN A 126 -4.32 9.70 3.75
N GLY A 127 -4.07 9.95 2.49
CA GLY A 127 -4.56 11.15 1.82
C GLY A 127 -4.21 11.11 0.35
N ASP A 128 -5.01 11.85 -0.43
CA ASP A 128 -4.81 11.96 -1.86
C ASP A 128 -5.14 13.35 -2.37
N VAL A 129 -4.63 13.67 -3.56
CA VAL A 129 -4.80 14.94 -4.25
C VAL A 129 -5.63 14.74 -5.51
N GLY A 130 -6.67 15.55 -5.68
CA GLY A 130 -7.45 15.62 -6.91
C GLY A 130 -7.16 16.89 -7.70
N ALA A 131 -8.00 17.19 -8.68
CA ALA A 131 -7.83 18.37 -9.53
C ALA A 131 -7.81 19.69 -8.71
N ASN A 132 -8.68 19.82 -7.71
CA ASN A 132 -8.87 21.07 -6.95
C ASN A 132 -8.75 20.91 -5.43
N HIS A 133 -8.72 19.68 -4.92
CA HIS A 133 -8.82 19.40 -3.49
C HIS A 133 -7.70 18.46 -3.04
N TYR A 134 -7.40 18.52 -1.76
CA TYR A 134 -6.67 17.50 -1.03
C TYR A 134 -7.57 16.94 0.07
N ILE A 135 -7.69 15.63 0.16
CA ILE A 135 -8.40 14.97 1.26
C ILE A 135 -7.42 14.16 2.07
N GLN A 136 -7.42 14.37 3.38
CA GLN A 136 -6.70 13.50 4.32
C GLN A 136 -7.71 12.75 5.17
N THR A 137 -7.40 11.50 5.42
CA THR A 137 -8.08 10.69 6.42
C THR A 137 -7.09 10.14 7.43
N VAL A 138 -7.54 10.00 8.65
CA VAL A 138 -6.86 9.31 9.74
C VAL A 138 -7.83 8.34 10.38
N ASN A 139 -7.36 7.46 11.26
CA ASN A 139 -8.25 6.66 12.08
C ASN A 139 -9.31 7.56 12.68
N THR A 140 -10.55 7.27 12.31
CA THR A 140 -11.84 7.83 12.70
C THR A 140 -12.21 9.23 12.18
N ALA A 141 -11.36 9.94 11.42
CA ALA A 141 -11.71 11.28 10.91
C ALA A 141 -11.15 11.58 9.51
N PHE A 142 -11.85 12.42 8.75
CA PHE A 142 -11.37 12.98 7.50
C PHE A 142 -11.57 14.50 7.44
N GLN A 143 -10.79 15.15 6.57
CA GLN A 143 -10.86 16.59 6.33
C GLN A 143 -10.52 16.91 4.87
N ILE A 144 -11.12 17.96 4.34
CA ILE A 144 -10.97 18.42 2.96
C ILE A 144 -10.37 19.82 2.96
N TRP A 145 -9.37 20.04 2.12
CA TRP A 145 -8.73 21.34 1.87
C TRP A 145 -8.72 21.64 0.37
N ASP A 146 -8.56 22.91 0.03
CA ASP A 146 -8.05 23.28 -1.28
C ASP A 146 -6.54 22.97 -1.38
N LYS A 147 -5.96 23.06 -2.58
CA LYS A 147 -4.52 22.79 -2.80
C LYS A 147 -3.57 23.84 -2.19
N ASN A 148 -4.10 24.91 -1.59
CA ASN A 148 -3.36 25.94 -0.86
C ASN A 148 -3.40 25.74 0.66
N GLY A 149 -4.15 24.71 1.13
CA GLY A 149 -4.26 24.38 2.55
C GLY A 149 -5.38 25.12 3.27
N VAL A 150 -6.29 25.76 2.55
CA VAL A 150 -7.50 26.34 3.14
C VAL A 150 -8.48 25.20 3.43
N SER A 151 -8.86 25.06 4.71
CA SER A 151 -9.84 24.04 5.11
C SER A 151 -11.21 24.37 4.54
N LEU A 152 -11.80 23.43 3.80
CA LEU A 152 -13.11 23.55 3.19
C LEU A 152 -14.18 22.80 3.99
N TYR A 153 -13.82 21.66 4.62
CA TYR A 153 -14.75 20.86 5.41
C TYR A 153 -14.01 19.95 6.39
N GLY A 154 -14.55 19.80 7.58
CA GLY A 154 -14.03 18.93 8.62
C GLY A 154 -12.97 19.61 9.53
N PRO A 155 -12.25 18.82 10.37
CA PRO A 155 -12.35 17.37 10.45
C PRO A 155 -13.68 16.90 11.03
N VAL A 156 -14.20 15.80 10.47
CA VAL A 156 -15.41 15.12 10.93
C VAL A 156 -15.18 13.60 10.97
N ALA A 157 -16.06 12.90 11.70
CA ALA A 157 -15.98 11.44 11.79
C ALA A 157 -16.13 10.79 10.40
N ASN A 158 -15.37 9.74 10.12
CA ASN A 158 -15.41 9.02 8.83
C ASN A 158 -16.82 8.49 8.52
N ASN A 159 -17.55 7.99 9.52
CA ASN A 159 -18.91 7.49 9.35
C ASN A 159 -19.94 8.59 9.04
N THR A 160 -19.57 9.87 9.08
CA THR A 160 -20.42 10.98 8.59
C THR A 160 -20.84 10.77 7.13
N LEU A 161 -19.96 10.20 6.29
CA LEU A 161 -20.29 9.86 4.90
C LEU A 161 -21.44 8.85 4.78
N PHE A 162 -21.66 8.05 5.82
CA PHE A 162 -22.67 6.98 5.87
C PHE A 162 -23.90 7.34 6.68
N SER A 163 -24.07 8.61 7.06
CA SER A 163 -25.23 9.10 7.82
C SER A 163 -26.56 8.75 7.12
N GLY A 164 -27.43 8.02 7.79
CA GLY A 164 -28.75 7.58 7.30
C GLY A 164 -28.78 6.22 6.62
N VAL A 165 -27.65 5.47 6.51
CA VAL A 165 -27.66 4.12 5.91
C VAL A 165 -28.21 3.03 6.84
N GLY A 166 -28.29 3.29 8.15
CA GLY A 166 -28.94 2.41 9.13
C GLY A 166 -28.21 1.10 9.47
N ASN A 167 -26.92 0.98 9.14
CA ASN A 167 -26.11 -0.22 9.42
C ASN A 167 -24.78 0.11 10.10
N ALA A 168 -23.87 -0.86 10.21
CA ALA A 168 -22.59 -0.69 10.88
C ALA A 168 -21.72 0.43 10.26
N CYS A 169 -21.83 0.70 8.96
CA CYS A 169 -21.10 1.79 8.32
C CYS A 169 -21.48 3.16 8.88
N GLU A 170 -22.73 3.32 9.35
CA GLU A 170 -23.18 4.52 10.04
C GLU A 170 -22.87 4.49 11.54
N THR A 171 -23.15 3.35 12.18
CA THR A 171 -23.21 3.26 13.65
C THR A 171 -21.86 2.99 14.30
N THR A 172 -20.84 2.60 13.53
CA THR A 172 -19.45 2.43 14.01
C THR A 172 -18.50 3.32 13.23
N ASN A 173 -17.34 3.58 13.81
CA ASN A 173 -16.31 4.42 13.20
C ASN A 173 -14.94 3.83 13.57
N ASP A 174 -14.65 2.65 13.01
CA ASP A 174 -13.66 1.73 13.55
C ASP A 174 -12.25 1.99 13.03
N GLY A 175 -12.11 2.57 11.82
CA GLY A 175 -10.82 3.01 11.30
C GLY A 175 -10.38 2.36 9.99
N ASP A 176 -9.07 2.27 9.80
CA ASP A 176 -8.37 1.87 8.59
C ASP A 176 -8.93 2.53 7.32
N PRO A 177 -9.13 3.87 7.34
CA PRO A 177 -9.71 4.54 6.19
C PRO A 177 -8.69 4.70 5.07
N ILE A 178 -9.19 4.59 3.84
CA ILE A 178 -8.45 4.92 2.62
C ILE A 178 -9.27 5.90 1.79
N ILE A 179 -8.62 6.95 1.33
CA ILE A 179 -9.14 7.93 0.37
C ILE A 179 -8.28 7.89 -0.87
N LEU A 180 -8.90 7.81 -2.05
CA LEU A 180 -8.25 7.86 -3.35
C LEU A 180 -8.98 8.84 -4.27
N TYR A 181 -8.24 9.46 -5.16
CA TYR A 181 -8.82 10.21 -6.27
C TYR A 181 -8.80 9.37 -7.54
N ASP A 182 -9.99 9.01 -8.01
CA ASP A 182 -10.19 8.35 -9.29
C ASP A 182 -10.05 9.37 -10.43
N GLN A 183 -8.83 9.59 -10.88
CA GLN A 183 -8.52 10.55 -11.95
C GLN A 183 -9.18 10.20 -13.28
N LEU A 184 -9.51 8.91 -13.51
CA LEU A 184 -10.16 8.43 -14.74
C LEU A 184 -11.64 8.85 -14.83
N ALA A 185 -12.26 9.15 -13.70
CA ALA A 185 -13.66 9.52 -13.62
C ALA A 185 -13.89 10.92 -13.04
N ASP A 186 -12.85 11.58 -12.53
CA ASP A 186 -12.95 12.78 -11.70
C ASP A 186 -13.90 12.54 -10.52
N ARG A 187 -13.51 11.58 -9.65
CA ARG A 187 -14.30 11.16 -8.48
C ARG A 187 -13.38 10.86 -7.30
N TRP A 188 -13.96 11.01 -6.11
CA TRP A 188 -13.33 10.56 -4.86
C TRP A 188 -13.88 9.21 -4.46
N PHE A 189 -12.99 8.31 -4.09
CA PHE A 189 -13.30 7.01 -3.52
C PHE A 189 -12.89 7.03 -2.05
N PHE A 190 -13.81 6.72 -1.15
CA PHE A 190 -13.56 6.57 0.28
C PHE A 190 -13.92 5.17 0.74
N SER A 191 -13.12 4.60 1.64
CA SER A 191 -13.44 3.34 2.28
C SER A 191 -12.96 3.27 3.73
N GLN A 192 -13.69 2.54 4.58
CA GLN A 192 -13.29 2.13 5.93
C GLN A 192 -13.92 0.79 6.30
N PHE A 193 -13.32 0.07 7.24
CA PHE A 193 -13.97 -1.09 7.82
C PHE A 193 -14.98 -0.69 8.91
N ALA A 194 -15.88 -1.61 9.29
CA ALA A 194 -16.88 -1.36 10.32
C ALA A 194 -17.27 -2.65 11.05
N ASN A 195 -17.73 -2.49 12.31
CA ASN A 195 -18.15 -3.55 13.21
C ASN A 195 -17.02 -4.48 13.68
N VAL A 196 -15.76 -4.00 13.67
CA VAL A 196 -14.57 -4.84 13.92
C VAL A 196 -14.39 -5.24 15.38
N TYR A 197 -15.04 -4.54 16.33
CA TYR A 197 -14.97 -4.85 17.77
C TYR A 197 -16.05 -5.82 18.25
N THR A 198 -16.67 -6.54 17.34
CA THR A 198 -17.70 -7.54 17.60
C THR A 198 -17.26 -8.92 17.10
N ASN A 199 -18.13 -9.91 17.17
CA ASN A 199 -17.92 -11.21 16.55
C ASN A 199 -18.43 -11.26 15.08
N GLY A 200 -18.58 -10.11 14.42
CA GLY A 200 -19.11 -9.96 13.07
C GLY A 200 -20.65 -9.86 13.01
N PRO A 201 -21.22 -9.67 11.83
CA PRO A 201 -20.54 -9.60 10.54
C PRO A 201 -19.61 -8.40 10.42
N TYR A 202 -18.50 -8.54 9.70
CA TYR A 202 -17.55 -7.45 9.43
C TYR A 202 -17.83 -6.82 8.07
N TYR A 203 -17.72 -5.50 8.02
CA TYR A 203 -18.09 -4.70 6.86
C TYR A 203 -16.86 -4.01 6.26
N GLN A 204 -16.90 -3.82 4.94
CA GLN A 204 -16.17 -2.76 4.27
C GLN A 204 -17.20 -1.77 3.71
N CYS A 205 -17.06 -0.52 4.10
CA CYS A 205 -17.94 0.57 3.69
C CYS A 205 -17.27 1.33 2.55
N PHE A 206 -18.05 1.74 1.54
CA PHE A 206 -17.54 2.47 0.37
C PHE A 206 -18.42 3.68 0.11
N ALA A 207 -17.78 4.80 -0.25
CA ALA A 207 -18.47 5.97 -0.75
C ALA A 207 -17.74 6.51 -1.98
N ILE A 208 -18.50 6.82 -3.04
CA ILE A 208 -17.98 7.37 -4.29
C ILE A 208 -18.63 8.73 -4.49
N SER A 209 -17.84 9.80 -4.65
CA SER A 209 -18.41 11.14 -4.94
C SER A 209 -19.09 11.13 -6.31
N THR A 210 -20.17 11.87 -6.44
CA THR A 210 -20.91 11.93 -7.71
C THR A 210 -20.27 12.88 -8.74
N THR A 211 -19.34 13.71 -8.29
CA THR A 211 -18.55 14.65 -9.10
C THR A 211 -17.13 14.76 -8.53
N GLY A 212 -16.23 15.50 -9.18
CA GLY A 212 -14.91 15.86 -8.67
C GLY A 212 -14.92 16.76 -7.42
N ASP A 213 -16.07 17.38 -7.12
CA ASP A 213 -16.24 18.14 -5.88
C ASP A 213 -16.64 17.22 -4.72
N PRO A 214 -15.75 16.99 -3.74
CA PRO A 214 -16.02 16.10 -2.61
C PRO A 214 -17.04 16.68 -1.61
N LEU A 215 -17.38 17.95 -1.70
CA LEU A 215 -18.39 18.59 -0.85
C LEU A 215 -19.82 18.27 -1.30
N GLY A 216 -19.96 17.72 -2.50
CA GLY A 216 -21.21 17.30 -3.11
C GLY A 216 -21.80 16.03 -2.49
N THR A 217 -22.51 15.30 -3.32
CA THR A 217 -23.21 14.05 -2.95
C THR A 217 -22.34 12.84 -3.20
N TRP A 218 -22.67 11.73 -2.56
CA TRP A 218 -21.90 10.47 -2.63
C TRP A 218 -22.82 9.29 -2.80
N TYR A 219 -22.46 8.33 -3.69
CA TYR A 219 -23.03 6.98 -3.73
C TYR A 219 -22.45 6.15 -2.61
N ARG A 220 -23.27 5.38 -1.86
CA ARG A 220 -22.87 4.67 -0.66
C ARG A 220 -23.16 3.18 -0.76
N TYR A 221 -22.13 2.37 -0.46
CA TYR A 221 -22.14 0.92 -0.57
C TYR A 221 -21.53 0.28 0.66
N TRP A 222 -21.79 -0.99 0.84
CA TRP A 222 -21.07 -1.84 1.78
C TRP A 222 -20.95 -3.27 1.26
N TYR A 223 -19.90 -3.93 1.75
CA TYR A 223 -19.69 -5.36 1.55
C TYR A 223 -19.54 -6.04 2.89
N ILE A 224 -20.14 -7.25 3.03
CA ILE A 224 -20.04 -8.07 4.24
C ILE A 224 -19.11 -9.23 3.91
N PHE A 225 -18.02 -9.36 4.68
CA PHE A 225 -17.05 -10.43 4.46
C PHE A 225 -17.62 -11.81 4.76
N PRO A 226 -17.16 -12.86 4.05
CA PRO A 226 -17.66 -14.22 4.24
C PRO A 226 -17.19 -14.82 5.57
N LYS A 227 -17.82 -15.94 5.92
CA LYS A 227 -17.38 -16.80 7.01
C LYS A 227 -16.40 -17.86 6.51
N SER A 228 -15.50 -18.27 7.40
CA SER A 228 -14.76 -19.54 7.30
C SER A 228 -15.37 -20.54 8.29
N GLY A 229 -16.15 -21.50 7.78
CA GLY A 229 -17.03 -22.32 8.61
C GLY A 229 -18.12 -21.47 9.27
N ASN A 230 -18.18 -21.46 10.59
CA ASN A 230 -19.17 -20.68 11.36
C ASN A 230 -18.64 -19.33 11.86
N THR A 231 -17.36 -18.98 11.60
CA THR A 231 -16.70 -17.77 12.10
C THR A 231 -16.57 -16.75 11.00
N TRP A 232 -16.96 -15.50 11.27
CA TRP A 232 -16.72 -14.38 10.37
C TRP A 232 -15.22 -14.10 10.25
N LEU A 233 -14.78 -13.71 9.05
CA LEU A 233 -13.40 -13.29 8.79
C LEU A 233 -13.30 -11.77 8.90
N LEU A 234 -12.48 -11.28 9.85
CA LEU A 234 -12.16 -9.86 9.99
C LEU A 234 -11.22 -9.43 8.87
N ASN A 235 -11.51 -8.29 8.25
CA ASN A 235 -10.78 -7.68 7.14
C ASN A 235 -9.88 -6.54 7.64
N ASP A 236 -8.73 -6.88 8.19
CA ASP A 236 -7.74 -5.91 8.69
C ASP A 236 -6.82 -5.42 7.58
N TYR A 237 -6.25 -4.22 7.73
CA TYR A 237 -5.25 -3.65 6.84
C TYR A 237 -5.70 -3.55 5.37
N ALA A 238 -6.94 -3.15 5.13
CA ALA A 238 -7.49 -3.00 3.79
C ALA A 238 -6.68 -1.98 2.96
N LYS A 239 -6.31 -2.35 1.72
CA LYS A 239 -5.62 -1.47 0.78
C LYS A 239 -6.34 -1.49 -0.56
N PHE A 240 -6.29 -0.36 -1.26
CA PHE A 240 -7.04 -0.14 -2.48
C PHE A 240 -6.16 0.36 -3.62
N GLY A 241 -6.61 0.08 -4.85
CA GLY A 241 -6.08 0.62 -6.07
C GLY A 241 -7.18 0.73 -7.12
N ILE A 242 -7.08 1.73 -7.97
CA ILE A 242 -8.06 2.04 -9.01
C ILE A 242 -7.50 1.63 -10.37
N MET A 243 -8.31 0.92 -11.16
CA MET A 243 -8.07 0.67 -12.57
C MET A 243 -9.34 0.98 -13.37
N PRO A 244 -9.26 1.12 -14.70
CA PRO A 244 -10.43 1.46 -15.52
C PRO A 244 -11.63 0.53 -15.32
N ASP A 245 -11.37 -0.75 -15.04
CA ASP A 245 -12.36 -1.81 -14.96
C ASP A 245 -12.79 -2.19 -13.53
N GLY A 246 -12.16 -1.67 -12.49
CA GLY A 246 -12.50 -2.04 -11.12
C GLY A 246 -11.88 -1.17 -10.03
N TYR A 247 -12.52 -1.15 -8.86
CA TYR A 247 -11.90 -0.76 -7.59
C TYR A 247 -11.37 -2.04 -6.94
N TYR A 248 -10.06 -2.16 -6.84
CA TYR A 248 -9.36 -3.35 -6.35
C TYR A 248 -8.98 -3.20 -4.90
N MET A 249 -9.07 -4.29 -4.16
CA MET A 249 -8.83 -4.31 -2.73
C MET A 249 -8.03 -5.54 -2.32
N THR A 250 -7.18 -5.38 -1.32
CA THR A 250 -6.62 -6.48 -0.52
C THR A 250 -6.95 -6.28 0.94
N ALA A 251 -6.98 -7.37 1.71
CA ALA A 251 -7.09 -7.33 3.16
C ALA A 251 -6.40 -8.55 3.79
N ASN A 252 -5.88 -8.36 5.00
CA ASN A 252 -5.47 -9.45 5.87
C ASN A 252 -6.71 -10.01 6.57
N MET A 253 -6.97 -11.29 6.42
CA MET A 253 -8.14 -11.92 7.02
C MET A 253 -7.79 -12.60 8.34
N PHE A 254 -8.64 -12.41 9.36
CA PHE A 254 -8.45 -13.05 10.66
C PHE A 254 -9.70 -13.79 11.11
N LYS A 255 -9.51 -14.98 11.66
CA LYS A 255 -10.55 -15.80 12.27
C LYS A 255 -10.43 -15.73 13.79
N GLY A 256 -11.09 -14.75 14.41
CA GLY A 256 -10.72 -14.32 15.75
C GLY A 256 -9.31 -13.73 15.75
N ASP A 257 -8.40 -14.26 16.57
CA ASP A 257 -6.99 -13.84 16.61
C ASP A 257 -6.09 -14.64 15.66
N ASP A 258 -6.63 -15.67 14.99
CA ASP A 258 -5.86 -16.55 14.11
C ASP A 258 -5.78 -15.98 12.69
N TRP A 259 -4.63 -16.20 12.03
CA TRP A 259 -4.44 -15.86 10.63
C TRP A 259 -5.39 -16.65 9.73
N GLY A 260 -6.17 -15.93 8.91
CA GLY A 260 -7.19 -16.48 8.00
C GLY A 260 -6.85 -16.38 6.51
N GLY A 261 -5.65 -15.87 6.17
CA GLY A 261 -5.16 -15.71 4.81
C GLY A 261 -5.24 -14.27 4.29
N GLY A 262 -4.65 -14.02 3.13
CA GLY A 262 -4.82 -12.79 2.37
C GLY A 262 -6.11 -12.83 1.53
N ALA A 263 -6.80 -11.70 1.43
CA ALA A 263 -7.94 -11.53 0.54
C ALA A 263 -7.59 -10.63 -0.64
N VAL A 264 -8.11 -10.97 -1.82
CA VAL A 264 -8.02 -10.17 -3.04
C VAL A 264 -9.44 -9.98 -3.58
N LEU A 265 -9.85 -8.73 -3.80
CA LEU A 265 -11.19 -8.38 -4.21
C LEU A 265 -11.19 -7.39 -5.36
N VAL A 266 -12.30 -7.35 -6.09
CA VAL A 266 -12.60 -6.30 -7.06
C VAL A 266 -14.07 -5.93 -7.03
N ALA A 267 -14.37 -4.63 -6.99
CA ALA A 267 -15.71 -4.06 -7.08
C ALA A 267 -15.97 -3.51 -8.49
N GLU A 268 -17.20 -3.66 -8.97
CA GLU A 268 -17.65 -3.23 -10.31
C GLU A 268 -17.72 -1.70 -10.39
N ARG A 269 -16.55 -1.05 -10.66
CA ARG A 269 -16.37 0.39 -10.67
C ARG A 269 -17.42 1.12 -11.54
N GLN A 270 -17.70 0.63 -12.74
CA GLN A 270 -18.64 1.30 -13.67
C GLN A 270 -20.05 1.42 -13.08
N LYS A 271 -20.52 0.41 -12.36
CA LYS A 271 -21.81 0.45 -11.68
C LYS A 271 -21.78 1.37 -10.47
N MET A 272 -20.67 1.36 -9.70
CA MET A 272 -20.51 2.23 -8.55
C MET A 272 -20.47 3.72 -8.94
N LEU A 273 -19.84 4.06 -10.06
CA LEU A 273 -19.83 5.42 -10.60
C LEU A 273 -21.21 5.94 -11.04
N LEU A 274 -22.14 5.02 -11.33
CA LEU A 274 -23.52 5.34 -11.73
C LEU A 274 -24.52 5.24 -10.58
N GLY A 275 -24.08 4.90 -9.37
CA GLY A 275 -24.97 4.68 -8.24
C GLY A 275 -25.89 3.47 -8.43
N GLN A 276 -25.45 2.45 -9.14
CA GLN A 276 -26.17 1.21 -9.36
C GLN A 276 -25.68 0.11 -8.44
N ASN A 277 -26.51 -0.94 -8.22
CA ASN A 277 -26.02 -2.14 -7.56
C ASN A 277 -24.82 -2.70 -8.30
N ALA A 278 -23.74 -2.97 -7.59
CA ALA A 278 -22.46 -3.38 -8.13
C ALA A 278 -22.11 -4.80 -7.68
N GLN A 279 -21.30 -5.49 -8.46
CA GLN A 279 -20.78 -6.80 -8.07
C GLN A 279 -19.48 -6.60 -7.27
N MET A 280 -19.28 -7.46 -6.27
CA MET A 280 -18.01 -7.68 -5.58
C MET A 280 -17.57 -9.11 -5.82
N ILE A 281 -16.34 -9.29 -6.28
CA ILE A 281 -15.74 -10.59 -6.49
C ILE A 281 -14.58 -10.76 -5.52
N TYR A 282 -14.62 -11.82 -4.73
CA TYR A 282 -13.71 -12.11 -3.63
C TYR A 282 -12.94 -13.41 -3.86
N PHE A 283 -11.64 -13.37 -3.56
CA PHE A 283 -10.77 -14.53 -3.43
C PHE A 283 -10.08 -14.51 -2.07
N ASN A 284 -9.87 -15.70 -1.48
CA ASN A 284 -8.99 -15.89 -0.33
C ASN A 284 -7.79 -16.74 -0.77
N LEU A 285 -6.58 -16.24 -0.51
CA LEU A 285 -5.33 -16.90 -0.88
C LEU A 285 -4.98 -18.08 0.05
N GLY A 286 -5.75 -18.24 1.13
CA GLY A 286 -5.53 -19.29 2.13
C GLY A 286 -4.51 -18.90 3.20
N VAL A 287 -4.39 -19.76 4.21
CA VAL A 287 -3.54 -19.51 5.38
C VAL A 287 -2.04 -19.61 5.09
N ASP A 288 -1.68 -20.09 3.90
CA ASP A 288 -0.29 -20.15 3.46
C ASP A 288 0.21 -18.84 2.85
N ASP A 289 -0.68 -17.90 2.59
CA ASP A 289 -0.35 -16.55 2.17
C ASP A 289 0.32 -15.76 3.31
N TRP A 290 1.18 -14.78 2.94
CA TRP A 290 1.97 -14.00 3.91
C TRP A 290 1.27 -12.72 4.36
N GLY A 291 0.32 -12.22 3.57
CA GLY A 291 -0.40 -10.99 3.81
C GLY A 291 0.39 -9.71 3.47
N GLY A 292 -0.24 -8.56 3.67
CA GLY A 292 0.37 -7.28 3.33
C GLY A 292 0.54 -7.05 1.83
N MET A 293 -0.19 -7.79 1.00
CA MET A 293 -0.27 -7.58 -0.43
C MET A 293 -0.92 -6.24 -0.76
N LEU A 294 -0.45 -5.58 -1.83
CA LEU A 294 -1.00 -4.32 -2.33
C LEU A 294 -1.57 -4.49 -3.73
N PRO A 295 -2.77 -3.96 -4.01
CA PRO A 295 -3.26 -3.76 -5.37
C PRO A 295 -2.54 -2.58 -6.02
N ALA A 296 -2.28 -2.66 -7.32
CA ALA A 296 -1.72 -1.54 -8.06
C ALA A 296 -2.76 -0.43 -8.21
N ASP A 297 -2.30 0.81 -8.16
CA ASP A 297 -3.12 2.03 -8.16
C ASP A 297 -2.66 2.96 -9.27
N PHE A 298 -3.56 3.33 -10.15
CA PHE A 298 -3.31 3.99 -11.43
C PHE A 298 -2.98 5.47 -11.27
N ASP A 299 -1.84 5.87 -11.88
CA ASP A 299 -1.49 7.27 -12.12
C ASP A 299 -1.09 7.47 -13.58
N GLY A 300 -1.24 8.71 -14.05
CA GLY A 300 -0.79 9.16 -15.37
C GLY A 300 -1.85 9.14 -16.46
N ALA A 301 -1.45 9.47 -17.69
CA ALA A 301 -2.37 9.69 -18.80
C ALA A 301 -2.66 8.42 -19.64
N ASN A 302 -1.73 7.47 -19.69
CA ASN A 302 -1.86 6.31 -20.56
C ASN A 302 -2.54 5.14 -19.83
N LEU A 303 -3.66 4.67 -20.36
CA LEU A 303 -4.41 3.55 -19.80
C LEU A 303 -3.60 2.24 -19.85
N PRO A 304 -3.89 1.28 -18.97
CA PRO A 304 -3.34 -0.07 -19.07
C PRO A 304 -3.71 -0.71 -20.42
N PRO A 305 -2.85 -1.55 -20.99
CA PRO A 305 -3.11 -2.16 -22.31
C PRO A 305 -4.19 -3.25 -22.30
N GLY A 306 -4.77 -3.57 -21.15
CA GLY A 306 -5.80 -4.59 -21.00
C GLY A 306 -6.51 -4.52 -19.68
N ASN A 307 -7.45 -5.44 -19.47
CA ASN A 307 -8.22 -5.53 -18.23
C ASN A 307 -7.44 -6.17 -17.08
N GLY A 308 -7.91 -5.90 -15.88
CA GLY A 308 -7.39 -6.48 -14.65
C GLY A 308 -6.31 -5.64 -13.99
N ASN A 309 -5.92 -6.06 -12.79
CA ASN A 309 -4.97 -5.35 -11.97
C ASN A 309 -3.88 -6.28 -11.43
N TYR A 310 -2.70 -5.72 -11.23
CA TYR A 310 -1.56 -6.38 -10.60
C TYR A 310 -1.63 -6.23 -9.08
N PHE A 311 -1.07 -7.25 -8.40
CA PHE A 311 -0.92 -7.25 -6.94
C PHE A 311 0.48 -7.74 -6.60
N ALA A 312 1.09 -7.11 -5.61
CA ALA A 312 2.44 -7.45 -5.19
C ALA A 312 2.54 -7.61 -3.69
N GLU A 313 3.29 -8.64 -3.27
CA GLU A 313 3.70 -8.85 -1.88
C GLU A 313 5.18 -9.23 -1.80
N ILE A 314 5.84 -8.82 -0.73
CA ILE A 314 7.21 -9.24 -0.43
C ILE A 314 7.22 -10.59 0.27
N GLN A 315 8.24 -11.40 -0.02
CA GLN A 315 8.47 -12.67 0.65
C GLN A 315 9.96 -12.81 1.00
N ASP A 316 10.29 -12.77 2.28
CA ASP A 316 11.64 -13.00 2.80
C ASP A 316 11.91 -14.52 2.89
N HIS A 317 12.94 -14.99 2.23
CA HIS A 317 13.39 -16.39 2.31
C HIS A 317 13.51 -16.91 3.76
N ALA A 318 13.90 -16.03 4.68
CA ALA A 318 14.06 -16.45 6.07
C ALA A 318 12.73 -16.74 6.79
N TRP A 319 11.60 -16.30 6.24
CA TRP A 319 10.29 -16.60 6.82
C TRP A 319 9.92 -18.07 6.63
N ASP A 320 10.22 -18.61 5.44
CA ASP A 320 9.95 -20.01 5.11
C ASP A 320 10.95 -20.55 4.06
N PRO A 321 12.17 -20.94 4.48
CA PRO A 321 13.21 -21.39 3.54
C PRO A 321 12.83 -22.64 2.72
N ALA A 322 11.82 -23.39 3.16
CA ALA A 322 11.37 -24.59 2.45
C ALA A 322 10.49 -24.22 1.22
N ASN A 323 9.71 -23.15 1.33
CA ASN A 323 8.74 -22.75 0.30
C ASN A 323 9.12 -21.44 -0.40
N ILE A 324 9.96 -20.60 0.20
CA ILE A 324 10.49 -19.37 -0.39
C ILE A 324 11.97 -19.62 -0.72
N PRO A 325 12.31 -19.96 -1.97
CA PRO A 325 13.69 -20.38 -2.32
C PRO A 325 14.71 -19.23 -2.23
N GLN A 326 14.24 -17.98 -2.35
CA GLN A 326 15.05 -16.75 -2.27
C GLN A 326 14.12 -15.57 -1.96
N ASP A 327 14.69 -14.44 -1.53
CA ASP A 327 13.92 -13.22 -1.33
C ASP A 327 13.29 -12.81 -2.66
N GLN A 328 11.99 -12.49 -2.63
CA GLN A 328 11.21 -12.30 -3.85
C GLN A 328 10.02 -11.36 -3.64
N ILE A 329 9.48 -10.89 -4.77
CA ILE A 329 8.16 -10.26 -4.84
C ILE A 329 7.25 -11.24 -5.58
N ALA A 330 6.22 -11.74 -4.90
CA ALA A 330 5.16 -12.49 -5.55
C ALA A 330 4.23 -11.52 -6.28
N LEU A 331 4.07 -11.72 -7.59
CA LEU A 331 3.24 -10.89 -8.44
C LEU A 331 2.03 -11.69 -8.93
N TRP A 332 0.86 -11.11 -8.71
CA TRP A 332 -0.43 -11.68 -9.09
C TRP A 332 -1.19 -10.76 -10.03
N LYS A 333 -2.15 -11.31 -10.77
CA LYS A 333 -3.09 -10.53 -11.58
C LYS A 333 -4.51 -11.06 -11.36
N LEU A 334 -5.44 -10.16 -11.05
CA LEU A 334 -6.87 -10.41 -11.05
C LEU A 334 -7.47 -9.79 -12.31
N THR A 335 -8.18 -10.59 -13.11
CA THR A 335 -8.87 -10.13 -14.33
C THR A 335 -10.36 -10.41 -14.15
N PRO A 336 -11.19 -9.37 -13.94
CA PRO A 336 -12.63 -9.53 -13.76
C PRO A 336 -13.34 -9.82 -15.09
N ASP A 337 -14.36 -10.65 -15.00
CA ASP A 337 -15.37 -10.82 -16.06
C ASP A 337 -16.72 -10.31 -15.52
N TRP A 338 -17.07 -9.08 -15.85
CA TRP A 338 -18.31 -8.45 -15.38
C TRP A 338 -19.56 -8.97 -16.05
N VAL A 339 -19.44 -9.72 -17.17
CA VAL A 339 -20.56 -10.36 -17.87
C VAL A 339 -20.88 -11.71 -17.24
N THR A 340 -19.85 -12.49 -16.93
CA THR A 340 -19.95 -13.80 -16.27
C THR A 340 -18.98 -13.84 -15.10
N PRO A 341 -19.33 -13.25 -13.95
CA PRO A 341 -18.39 -13.04 -12.84
C PRO A 341 -17.74 -14.31 -12.27
N GLY A 342 -18.38 -15.46 -12.45
CA GLY A 342 -17.79 -16.76 -12.13
C GLY A 342 -16.55 -17.13 -12.96
N ASN A 343 -16.32 -16.45 -14.10
CA ASN A 343 -15.13 -16.61 -14.94
C ASN A 343 -13.97 -15.68 -14.54
N THR A 344 -14.14 -14.83 -13.55
CA THR A 344 -13.07 -13.98 -13.04
C THR A 344 -11.89 -14.82 -12.60
N THR A 345 -10.69 -14.43 -12.98
CA THR A 345 -9.47 -15.18 -12.68
C THR A 345 -8.54 -14.39 -11.76
N LEU A 346 -7.97 -15.08 -10.78
CA LEU A 346 -6.82 -14.61 -10.00
C LEU A 346 -5.64 -15.53 -10.31
N THR A 347 -4.62 -14.98 -10.95
CA THR A 347 -3.47 -15.74 -11.45
C THR A 347 -2.20 -15.30 -10.75
N HIS A 348 -1.47 -16.24 -10.16
CA HIS A 348 -0.08 -16.02 -9.77
C HIS A 348 0.76 -15.93 -11.04
N LEU A 349 1.32 -14.74 -11.32
CA LEU A 349 2.09 -14.51 -12.54
C LEU A 349 3.51 -15.05 -12.42
N THR A 350 4.21 -14.63 -11.36
CA THR A 350 5.60 -14.99 -11.14
C THR A 350 6.07 -14.58 -9.74
N ASN A 351 7.15 -15.19 -9.30
CA ASN A 351 7.96 -14.72 -8.19
C ASN A 351 9.20 -14.01 -8.75
N LEU A 352 9.23 -12.69 -8.64
CA LEU A 352 10.38 -11.89 -9.06
C LEU A 352 11.49 -11.97 -8.02
N ALA A 353 12.60 -12.61 -8.39
CA ALA A 353 13.78 -12.68 -7.54
C ALA A 353 14.33 -11.29 -7.26
N VAL A 354 14.59 -10.97 -6.00
CA VAL A 354 15.19 -9.70 -5.59
C VAL A 354 16.50 -9.92 -4.83
N LYS A 355 17.31 -8.88 -4.69
CA LYS A 355 18.50 -8.92 -3.85
C LYS A 355 18.09 -9.17 -2.39
N LYS A 356 18.85 -9.97 -1.67
CA LYS A 356 18.57 -10.34 -0.29
C LYS A 356 18.25 -9.12 0.57
N PHE A 357 17.26 -9.29 1.44
CA PHE A 357 16.86 -8.31 2.46
C PHE A 357 16.55 -9.01 3.77
N ASN A 358 16.23 -8.26 4.80
CA ASN A 358 15.72 -8.77 6.06
C ASN A 358 14.45 -7.97 6.42
N GLY A 359 13.29 -8.58 6.20
CA GLY A 359 11.97 -8.03 6.51
C GLY A 359 11.60 -8.09 8.00
N SER A 360 12.49 -8.55 8.88
CA SER A 360 12.21 -8.77 10.30
C SER A 360 12.83 -7.67 11.18
N VAL A 361 12.59 -6.40 10.85
CA VAL A 361 12.98 -5.30 11.73
C VAL A 361 12.30 -5.48 13.09
N CYS A 362 13.05 -5.27 14.17
CA CYS A 362 12.59 -5.51 15.54
C CYS A 362 12.31 -6.98 15.88
N ASN A 363 12.73 -7.96 15.08
CA ASN A 363 12.36 -9.37 15.25
C ASN A 363 10.86 -9.58 15.44
N PHE A 364 10.03 -8.81 14.73
CA PHE A 364 8.58 -8.75 14.89
C PHE A 364 8.08 -8.28 16.28
N ALA A 365 8.99 -7.81 17.16
CA ALA A 365 8.61 -7.29 18.47
C ALA A 365 7.97 -5.90 18.43
N ARG A 366 8.00 -5.24 17.27
CA ARG A 366 7.35 -3.96 16.99
C ARG A 366 7.71 -2.83 17.97
N ASN A 367 8.94 -2.81 18.50
CA ASN A 367 9.35 -1.83 19.50
C ASN A 367 10.87 -1.56 19.50
N CYS A 368 11.48 -1.31 18.34
CA CYS A 368 12.93 -1.16 18.25
C CYS A 368 13.44 0.16 17.67
N VAL A 369 12.61 0.94 16.99
CA VAL A 369 13.02 2.22 16.38
C VAL A 369 13.24 3.28 17.46
N PRO A 370 14.47 3.79 17.64
CA PRO A 370 14.80 4.71 18.73
C PRO A 370 14.32 6.13 18.44
N GLN A 371 14.07 6.88 19.51
CA GLN A 371 13.68 8.29 19.49
C GLN A 371 14.54 9.08 20.49
N LYS A 372 14.74 10.38 20.21
CA LYS A 372 15.34 11.30 21.17
C LYS A 372 14.43 11.50 22.39
N GLY A 373 15.01 11.60 23.59
CA GLY A 373 14.33 12.07 24.79
C GLY A 373 13.43 11.04 25.48
N THR A 374 13.48 9.78 25.06
CA THR A 374 12.74 8.69 25.71
C THR A 374 13.44 7.34 25.50
N SER A 375 13.22 6.39 26.41
CA SER A 375 13.58 4.98 26.21
C SER A 375 12.53 4.19 25.41
N ARG A 376 11.34 4.76 25.20
CA ARG A 376 10.29 4.15 24.37
C ARG A 376 10.73 4.09 22.92
N LYS A 377 10.46 2.98 22.27
CA LYS A 377 10.82 2.72 20.87
C LYS A 377 9.57 2.50 20.04
N LEU A 378 9.67 2.76 18.75
CA LEU A 378 8.54 2.70 17.82
C LEU A 378 8.54 1.41 17.00
N ASP A 379 7.39 1.10 16.46
CA ASP A 379 7.14 0.04 15.50
C ASP A 379 7.63 0.45 14.10
N ALA A 380 8.04 -0.52 13.28
CA ALA A 380 8.44 -0.32 11.89
C ALA A 380 7.56 -1.07 10.88
N ILE A 381 6.71 -2.00 11.33
CA ILE A 381 5.83 -2.86 10.50
C ILE A 381 6.52 -3.32 9.21
N SER A 382 7.64 -4.03 9.34
CA SER A 382 8.51 -4.37 8.22
C SER A 382 8.15 -5.66 7.49
N ASP A 383 7.12 -6.35 7.98
CA ASP A 383 6.69 -7.67 7.54
C ASP A 383 5.75 -7.64 6.33
N ARG A 384 5.65 -6.50 5.64
CA ARG A 384 4.69 -6.29 4.56
C ARG A 384 5.17 -5.24 3.55
N THR A 385 4.56 -5.26 2.36
CA THR A 385 4.68 -4.18 1.39
C THR A 385 4.00 -2.93 1.94
N MET A 386 4.69 -1.76 1.87
CA MET A 386 4.12 -0.50 2.33
C MET A 386 3.31 0.19 1.26
N TYR A 387 2.13 0.69 1.64
CA TYR A 387 1.26 1.47 0.76
C TYR A 387 2.06 2.66 0.16
N ARG A 388 2.08 2.91 -1.18
CA ARG A 388 1.15 2.32 -2.18
C ARG A 388 1.96 1.46 -3.17
N LEU A 389 1.30 0.67 -4.00
CA LEU A 389 1.84 0.08 -5.22
C LEU A 389 1.37 0.95 -6.39
N GLN A 390 2.16 1.94 -6.79
CA GLN A 390 1.78 2.81 -7.90
C GLN A 390 1.93 2.09 -9.24
N TYR A 391 0.94 2.24 -10.12
CA TYR A 391 1.00 1.81 -11.51
C TYR A 391 1.09 3.01 -12.45
N ARG A 392 1.99 2.93 -13.46
CA ARG A 392 2.07 3.86 -14.58
C ARG A 392 2.29 3.12 -15.89
N ASN A 393 1.72 3.65 -16.98
CA ASN A 393 2.00 3.20 -18.32
C ASN A 393 2.76 4.28 -19.11
N PHE A 394 4.00 3.98 -19.50
CA PHE A 394 4.86 4.86 -20.32
C PHE A 394 4.75 4.56 -21.83
N GLY A 395 3.71 3.84 -22.27
CA GLY A 395 3.46 3.48 -23.67
C GLY A 395 4.23 2.23 -24.12
N SER A 396 5.56 2.26 -24.04
CA SER A 396 6.40 1.11 -24.41
C SER A 396 6.59 0.08 -23.28
N TYR A 397 6.30 0.45 -22.05
CA TYR A 397 6.32 -0.41 -20.86
C TYR A 397 5.40 0.15 -19.79
N GLU A 398 5.00 -0.72 -18.87
CA GLU A 398 4.29 -0.38 -17.64
C GLU A 398 5.25 -0.43 -16.46
N THR A 399 4.98 0.34 -15.40
CA THR A 399 5.76 0.28 -14.15
C THR A 399 4.87 0.02 -12.95
N LEU A 400 5.42 -0.71 -11.98
CA LEU A 400 4.92 -0.78 -10.61
C LEU A 400 6.03 -0.26 -9.69
N VAL A 401 5.70 0.70 -8.84
CA VAL A 401 6.62 1.28 -7.85
C VAL A 401 6.11 1.02 -6.45
N THR A 402 6.97 0.47 -5.61
CA THR A 402 6.62 0.18 -4.20
C THR A 402 7.84 0.17 -3.31
N ASN A 403 7.60 0.04 -2.00
CA ASN A 403 8.65 -0.02 -1.00
C ASN A 403 8.23 -0.85 0.23
N HIS A 404 9.21 -1.16 1.06
CA HIS A 404 8.99 -1.69 2.41
C HIS A 404 10.16 -1.36 3.33
N THR A 405 9.95 -1.53 4.63
CA THR A 405 11.01 -1.33 5.63
C THR A 405 11.85 -2.60 5.77
N VAL A 406 13.17 -2.48 5.82
CA VAL A 406 14.10 -3.61 6.02
C VAL A 406 15.11 -3.35 7.12
N ALA A 407 15.61 -4.41 7.73
CA ALA A 407 16.75 -4.32 8.63
C ALA A 407 18.06 -4.34 7.82
N ALA A 408 18.81 -3.23 7.88
CA ALA A 408 20.09 -3.08 7.22
C ALA A 408 21.04 -2.25 8.10
N ARG A 409 22.34 -2.55 8.11
CA ARG A 409 23.34 -1.85 8.94
C ARG A 409 22.90 -1.69 10.41
N LYS A 410 22.21 -2.70 10.96
CA LYS A 410 21.62 -2.72 12.32
C LYS A 410 20.57 -1.62 12.58
N ARG A 411 19.90 -1.13 11.54
CA ARG A 411 18.86 -0.10 11.60
C ARG A 411 17.72 -0.44 10.63
N ALA A 412 16.64 0.33 10.68
CA ALA A 412 15.63 0.32 9.63
C ALA A 412 16.09 1.18 8.44
N GLY A 413 15.95 0.67 7.23
CA GLY A 413 16.15 1.36 5.96
C GLY A 413 14.95 1.14 5.04
N ILE A 414 14.86 1.97 3.99
CA ILE A 414 13.78 1.86 3.00
C ILE A 414 14.28 1.06 1.80
N ARG A 415 13.72 -0.11 1.59
CA ARG A 415 13.88 -0.89 0.36
C ARG A 415 12.79 -0.46 -0.61
N TRP A 416 13.18 -0.03 -1.82
CA TRP A 416 12.26 0.36 -2.88
C TRP A 416 12.52 -0.43 -4.15
N TYR A 417 11.49 -0.50 -5.02
CA TYR A 417 11.52 -1.25 -6.26
C TYR A 417 10.82 -0.47 -7.37
N GLU A 418 11.38 -0.59 -8.58
CA GLU A 418 10.69 -0.35 -9.84
C GLU A 418 10.61 -1.68 -10.57
N ILE A 419 9.40 -2.17 -10.76
CA ILE A 419 9.11 -3.34 -11.58
C ILE A 419 8.64 -2.83 -12.94
N ARG A 420 9.26 -3.27 -14.02
CA ARG A 420 8.81 -2.98 -15.38
C ARG A 420 8.12 -4.18 -15.97
N ILE A 421 7.04 -3.92 -16.71
CA ILE A 421 6.28 -4.91 -17.46
C ILE A 421 6.39 -4.50 -18.93
N THR A 422 7.09 -5.31 -19.73
CA THR A 422 7.30 -5.07 -21.16
C THR A 422 6.73 -6.24 -21.93
N GLY A 423 5.75 -5.98 -22.82
CA GLY A 423 5.07 -7.04 -23.54
C GLY A 423 4.44 -8.09 -22.62
N GLY A 424 3.92 -7.69 -21.47
CA GLY A 424 3.32 -8.56 -20.46
C GLY A 424 4.32 -9.32 -19.56
N THR A 425 5.63 -9.11 -19.73
CA THR A 425 6.68 -9.77 -18.93
C THR A 425 7.20 -8.83 -17.83
N PRO A 426 6.97 -9.12 -16.54
CA PRO A 426 7.48 -8.32 -15.44
C PRO A 426 8.95 -8.64 -15.12
N THR A 427 9.72 -7.60 -14.81
CA THR A 427 11.13 -7.69 -14.38
C THR A 427 11.44 -6.65 -13.31
N ILE A 428 12.40 -6.94 -12.43
CA ILE A 428 12.94 -5.93 -11.51
C ILE A 428 13.87 -5.02 -12.31
N GLN A 429 13.38 -3.82 -12.62
CA GLN A 429 14.17 -2.81 -13.33
C GLN A 429 15.20 -2.17 -12.41
N GLN A 430 14.78 -1.79 -11.22
CA GLN A 430 15.62 -1.20 -10.19
C GLN A 430 15.21 -1.65 -8.80
N GLN A 431 16.19 -1.70 -7.91
CA GLN A 431 15.98 -1.91 -6.48
C GLN A 431 17.15 -1.36 -5.68
N ASN A 432 16.88 -0.80 -4.52
CA ASN A 432 17.90 -0.34 -3.59
C ASN A 432 17.37 -0.30 -2.17
N THR A 433 18.26 -0.41 -1.19
CA THR A 433 17.98 -0.07 0.20
C THR A 433 18.59 1.28 0.50
N TYR A 434 17.74 2.29 0.65
CA TYR A 434 18.15 3.63 1.04
C TYR A 434 18.44 3.68 2.55
N ILE A 435 19.71 3.71 2.87
CA ILE A 435 20.23 3.75 4.24
C ILE A 435 21.58 4.47 4.24
N PRO A 436 21.61 5.81 4.23
CA PRO A 436 22.83 6.62 4.29
C PRO A 436 23.74 6.26 5.47
N ASP A 437 25.00 6.68 5.41
CA ASP A 437 26.01 6.35 6.45
C ASP A 437 25.89 7.28 7.67
N ASP A 438 24.66 7.40 8.19
CA ASP A 438 24.33 8.10 9.44
C ASP A 438 23.84 7.11 10.51
N THR A 439 23.36 7.60 11.65
CA THR A 439 22.82 6.77 12.73
C THR A 439 21.31 6.70 12.74
N ALA A 440 20.63 7.32 11.75
CA ALA A 440 19.19 7.44 11.75
C ALA A 440 18.51 6.19 11.15
N TRP A 441 17.33 5.91 11.66
CA TRP A 441 16.42 4.89 11.21
C TRP A 441 15.40 5.51 10.26
N ARG A 442 15.03 4.81 9.19
CA ARG A 442 14.04 5.21 8.19
C ARG A 442 13.04 4.09 8.00
N TRP A 443 11.75 4.40 8.16
CA TRP A 443 10.69 3.40 8.14
C TRP A 443 9.35 3.99 7.70
N MET A 444 8.34 3.14 7.46
CA MET A 444 6.99 3.53 7.03
C MET A 444 7.02 4.40 5.78
N GLY A 445 7.66 3.89 4.72
CA GLY A 445 7.76 4.61 3.46
C GLY A 445 6.51 4.54 2.61
N SER A 446 6.40 5.48 1.66
CA SER A 446 5.48 5.45 0.53
C SER A 446 6.20 5.95 -0.70
N ALA A 447 6.03 5.28 -1.85
CA ALA A 447 6.79 5.55 -3.07
C ALA A 447 5.87 5.91 -4.24
N ALA A 448 6.31 6.84 -5.07
CA ALA A 448 5.64 7.23 -6.30
C ALA A 448 6.64 7.70 -7.37
N MET A 449 6.19 7.74 -8.63
CA MET A 449 6.95 8.17 -9.80
C MET A 449 6.10 9.19 -10.57
N ASP A 450 6.73 10.27 -11.07
CA ASP A 450 6.06 11.28 -11.90
C ASP A 450 6.02 10.88 -13.39
N GLU A 451 5.44 11.74 -14.24
CA GLU A 451 5.33 11.50 -15.70
C GLU A 451 6.67 11.36 -16.42
N GLN A 452 7.74 11.93 -15.88
CA GLN A 452 9.09 11.85 -16.45
C GLN A 452 9.86 10.61 -15.99
N GLY A 453 9.31 9.83 -15.06
CA GLY A 453 9.97 8.67 -14.47
C GLY A 453 10.92 9.03 -13.32
N ASN A 454 10.85 10.25 -12.77
CA ASN A 454 11.53 10.58 -11.53
C ASN A 454 10.79 9.89 -10.37
N LEU A 455 11.54 9.28 -9.46
CA LEU A 455 10.99 8.49 -8.37
C LEU A 455 11.29 9.16 -7.03
N ALA A 456 10.28 9.23 -6.17
CA ALA A 456 10.42 9.69 -4.80
C ALA A 456 9.88 8.67 -3.81
N VAL A 457 10.46 8.70 -2.59
CA VAL A 457 10.00 7.93 -1.43
C VAL A 457 9.92 8.85 -0.24
N GLY A 458 8.73 9.02 0.32
CA GLY A 458 8.51 9.67 1.62
C GLY A 458 8.68 8.66 2.75
N PHE A 459 9.14 9.08 3.94
CA PHE A 459 9.33 8.19 5.09
C PHE A 459 9.45 8.94 6.42
N SER A 460 9.27 8.22 7.51
CA SER A 460 9.59 8.68 8.86
C SER A 460 11.07 8.45 9.18
N LYS A 461 11.72 9.40 9.86
CA LYS A 461 13.14 9.32 10.26
C LYS A 461 13.34 9.73 11.71
N SER A 462 14.11 8.93 12.48
CA SER A 462 14.51 9.24 13.86
C SER A 462 15.85 8.61 14.25
N SER A 463 16.37 9.01 15.41
CA SER A 463 17.54 8.39 16.02
C SER A 463 17.53 8.63 17.55
N PRO A 464 18.45 8.06 18.32
CA PRO A 464 18.58 8.41 19.75
C PRO A 464 18.80 9.91 20.02
N THR A 465 19.26 10.66 19.00
CA THR A 465 19.53 12.12 19.13
C THR A 465 18.56 12.97 18.32
N MET A 466 17.62 12.36 17.58
CA MET A 466 16.66 13.03 16.71
C MET A 466 15.24 12.56 17.01
N TYR A 467 14.31 13.50 17.19
CA TYR A 467 12.88 13.20 17.25
C TYR A 467 12.36 12.68 15.90
N PRO A 468 11.34 11.83 15.89
CA PRO A 468 10.70 11.40 14.66
C PRO A 468 10.21 12.60 13.84
N GLY A 469 10.59 12.65 12.56
CA GLY A 469 10.21 13.69 11.61
C GLY A 469 9.92 13.09 10.24
N ILE A 470 9.41 13.92 9.33
CA ILE A 470 8.98 13.54 7.99
C ILE A 470 10.05 13.94 6.99
N PHE A 471 10.48 12.99 6.18
CA PHE A 471 11.53 13.15 5.18
C PHE A 471 11.10 12.51 3.85
N TYR A 472 11.79 12.86 2.79
CA TYR A 472 11.67 12.24 1.49
C TYR A 472 13.02 12.21 0.78
N ALA A 473 13.21 11.21 -0.06
CA ALA A 473 14.39 11.03 -0.89
C ALA A 473 13.96 10.66 -2.31
N GLY A 474 14.83 10.83 -3.29
CA GLY A 474 14.44 10.50 -4.65
C GLY A 474 15.58 10.43 -5.63
N ARG A 475 15.20 10.20 -6.88
CA ARG A 475 16.08 10.17 -8.05
C ARG A 475 15.38 10.75 -9.26
N LEU A 476 16.17 11.37 -10.14
CA LEU A 476 15.74 11.69 -11.49
C LEU A 476 15.77 10.43 -12.38
N ALA A 477 14.97 10.41 -13.43
CA ALA A 477 14.97 9.32 -14.40
C ALA A 477 16.38 9.08 -15.00
N ALA A 478 17.12 10.15 -15.22
CA ALA A 478 18.48 10.13 -15.78
C ALA A 478 19.59 9.79 -14.76
N ASP A 479 19.30 9.72 -13.47
CA ASP A 479 20.28 9.37 -12.45
C ASP A 479 20.78 7.92 -12.61
N PRO A 480 21.98 7.60 -12.07
CA PRO A 480 22.46 6.22 -12.06
C PRO A 480 21.41 5.26 -11.47
N PRO A 481 21.17 4.09 -12.08
CA PRO A 481 20.16 3.16 -11.62
C PRO A 481 20.48 2.60 -10.23
N ASN A 482 19.45 2.14 -9.55
CA ASN A 482 19.53 1.54 -8.21
C ASN A 482 20.09 2.50 -7.13
N MET A 483 19.80 3.80 -7.25
CA MET A 483 20.18 4.81 -6.27
C MET A 483 19.09 5.89 -6.16
N LEU A 484 18.83 6.40 -4.95
CA LEU A 484 18.13 7.67 -4.75
C LEU A 484 19.19 8.78 -4.74
N ALA A 485 19.70 9.12 -5.95
CA ALA A 485 20.90 9.92 -6.13
C ALA A 485 20.71 11.40 -5.77
N GLN A 486 19.47 11.87 -5.64
CA GLN A 486 19.18 13.24 -5.21
C GLN A 486 19.30 13.40 -3.68
N GLY A 487 19.56 12.29 -2.94
CA GLY A 487 19.65 12.29 -1.49
C GLY A 487 18.30 12.46 -0.81
N GLU A 488 18.30 13.03 0.40
CA GLU A 488 17.06 13.24 1.17
C GLU A 488 16.87 14.70 1.58
N LYS A 489 15.60 15.07 1.81
CA LYS A 489 15.22 16.38 2.33
C LYS A 489 14.20 16.20 3.45
N ARG A 490 14.26 17.10 4.42
CA ARG A 490 13.27 17.14 5.50
C ARG A 490 12.05 17.93 5.07
N MET A 491 10.88 17.28 5.12
CA MET A 491 9.59 17.93 4.90
C MET A 491 9.07 18.59 6.17
N LYS A 492 9.10 17.85 7.29
CA LYS A 492 8.66 18.38 8.60
C LYS A 492 9.57 17.91 9.73
N ARG A 493 10.00 18.84 10.55
CA ARG A 493 10.75 18.52 11.77
C ARG A 493 9.80 18.08 12.88
N GLY A 494 10.05 16.91 13.46
CA GLY A 494 9.48 16.57 14.75
C GLY A 494 10.23 17.26 15.91
N SER A 495 9.50 17.61 16.96
CA SER A 495 10.05 18.25 18.16
C SER A 495 9.63 17.55 19.46
N GLY A 496 9.02 16.37 19.35
CA GLY A 496 8.62 15.50 20.46
C GLY A 496 8.76 14.02 20.13
N ALA A 497 8.73 13.18 21.15
CA ALA A 497 8.73 11.73 21.07
C ALA A 497 7.34 11.19 21.41
N GLN A 498 6.99 10.04 20.83
CA GLN A 498 5.88 9.23 21.34
C GLN A 498 6.37 8.44 22.56
N THR A 499 5.69 8.60 23.67
CA THR A 499 6.06 7.95 24.95
C THR A 499 5.10 6.86 25.37
N SER A 500 4.18 6.43 24.46
CA SER A 500 3.26 5.33 24.69
C SER A 500 4.00 4.01 24.92
N SER A 501 3.41 3.13 25.73
CA SER A 501 3.88 1.75 25.91
C SER A 501 3.51 0.84 24.73
N PHE A 502 2.60 1.27 23.86
CA PHE A 502 2.13 0.49 22.71
C PHE A 502 3.09 0.50 21.52
N SER A 503 4.04 1.42 21.49
CA SER A 503 5.07 1.53 20.43
C SER A 503 4.54 1.80 19.02
N ARG A 504 3.22 1.94 18.82
CA ARG A 504 2.58 2.06 17.50
C ARG A 504 2.92 3.40 16.84
N TRP A 505 3.24 3.34 15.53
CA TRP A 505 3.54 4.49 14.67
C TRP A 505 2.93 4.22 13.31
N GLY A 506 1.84 4.81 12.95
CA GLY A 506 1.04 4.59 11.75
C GLY A 506 1.21 3.24 11.04
N ASP A 507 0.19 2.70 10.46
CA ASP A 507 0.32 1.45 9.70
C ASP A 507 0.73 1.71 8.24
N TYR A 508 0.58 2.96 7.79
CA TYR A 508 0.93 3.43 6.45
C TYR A 508 1.08 4.95 6.41
N SER A 509 1.59 5.44 5.28
CA SER A 509 1.64 6.83 4.86
C SER A 509 1.27 6.91 3.38
N ALA A 510 1.02 8.10 2.84
CA ALA A 510 0.64 8.24 1.45
C ALA A 510 1.49 9.29 0.73
N LEU A 511 2.19 8.86 -0.33
CA LEU A 511 2.84 9.69 -1.33
C LEU A 511 2.12 9.52 -2.66
N THR A 512 1.48 10.58 -3.13
CA THR A 512 0.69 10.58 -4.37
C THR A 512 1.22 11.65 -5.33
N VAL A 513 0.84 11.56 -6.61
CA VAL A 513 1.23 12.53 -7.63
C VAL A 513 0.00 13.33 -8.03
N ASP A 514 0.15 14.63 -8.15
CA ASP A 514 -0.92 15.54 -8.53
C ASP A 514 -1.40 15.28 -9.96
N PRO A 515 -2.64 14.85 -10.19
CA PRO A 515 -3.12 14.54 -11.53
C PRO A 515 -3.27 15.78 -12.43
N SER A 516 -3.15 17.00 -11.88
CA SER A 516 -3.27 18.24 -12.66
C SER A 516 -2.01 18.59 -13.42
N ASP A 517 -0.83 18.18 -12.92
CA ASP A 517 0.45 18.43 -13.58
C ASP A 517 1.30 17.17 -13.74
N ASP A 518 0.84 16.05 -13.17
CA ASP A 518 1.49 14.73 -13.16
C ASP A 518 2.98 14.74 -12.71
N CYS A 519 3.34 15.77 -11.93
CA CYS A 519 4.71 16.11 -11.52
C CYS A 519 4.85 16.37 -10.02
N THR A 520 3.86 17.03 -9.41
CA THR A 520 3.94 17.43 -7.99
C THR A 520 3.63 16.26 -7.08
N PHE A 521 4.56 15.92 -6.22
CA PHE A 521 4.39 14.89 -5.20
C PHE A 521 3.75 15.49 -3.95
N TRP A 522 2.74 14.80 -3.42
CA TRP A 522 2.08 15.13 -2.16
C TRP A 522 2.32 14.02 -1.16
N TYR A 523 2.80 14.37 0.04
CA TYR A 523 3.12 13.40 1.07
C TYR A 523 2.46 13.73 2.40
N THR A 524 1.82 12.73 3.00
CA THR A 524 1.22 12.86 4.33
C THR A 524 1.60 11.68 5.24
N THR A 525 1.96 12.01 6.48
CA THR A 525 2.23 11.04 7.55
C THR A 525 2.23 11.76 8.90
N GLU A 526 2.45 11.00 9.98
CA GLU A 526 2.45 11.53 11.35
C GLU A 526 3.79 12.13 11.79
N TYR A 527 3.73 13.00 12.80
CA TYR A 527 4.86 13.49 13.57
C TYR A 527 4.41 13.94 14.96
N TYR A 528 5.37 14.27 15.85
CA TYR A 528 5.09 14.80 17.18
C TYR A 528 5.68 16.20 17.35
N ARG A 529 4.85 17.17 17.79
CA ARG A 529 5.26 18.55 18.09
C ARG A 529 5.82 18.70 19.51
N GLY A 530 5.40 17.85 20.43
CA GLY A 530 5.85 17.73 21.82
C GLY A 530 5.77 16.29 22.24
N SER A 531 6.62 15.88 23.19
CA SER A 531 6.60 14.50 23.68
C SER A 531 5.28 14.19 24.38
N SER A 532 4.63 13.11 23.99
CA SER A 532 3.32 12.70 24.50
C SER A 532 3.09 11.21 24.29
N THR A 533 2.19 10.65 25.07
CA THR A 533 1.73 9.27 24.88
C THR A 533 0.83 9.09 23.65
N THR A 534 0.07 10.14 23.27
CA THR A 534 -1.00 10.02 22.28
C THR A 534 -1.15 11.22 21.34
N ASN A 535 -0.63 12.40 21.66
CA ASN A 535 -0.91 13.64 20.94
C ASN A 535 -0.14 13.74 19.61
N TRP A 536 -0.36 12.75 18.73
CA TRP A 536 0.17 12.77 17.37
C TRP A 536 -0.43 13.92 16.56
N ARG A 537 0.31 14.32 15.55
CA ARG A 537 -0.09 15.27 14.50
C ARG A 537 0.23 14.67 13.16
N THR A 538 -0.41 15.18 12.13
CA THR A 538 -0.06 14.87 10.75
C THR A 538 0.38 16.12 10.00
N TRP A 539 1.11 15.92 8.93
CA TRP A 539 1.55 16.97 8.02
C TRP A 539 1.18 16.60 6.60
N ILE A 540 0.73 17.57 5.84
CA ILE A 540 0.54 17.47 4.39
C ILE A 540 1.57 18.40 3.76
N GLY A 541 2.42 17.88 2.88
CA GLY A 541 3.45 18.67 2.22
C GLY A 541 3.61 18.26 0.78
N LYS A 542 4.14 19.17 -0.05
CA LYS A 542 4.34 18.93 -1.47
C LYS A 542 5.71 19.39 -1.94
N PHE A 543 6.20 18.74 -2.99
CA PHE A 543 7.45 19.08 -3.68
C PHE A 543 7.38 18.59 -5.12
N LYS A 544 8.26 19.12 -5.98
CA LYS A 544 8.33 18.77 -7.39
C LYS A 544 9.78 18.73 -7.84
N PHE A 545 10.14 17.75 -8.65
CA PHE A 545 11.48 17.70 -9.24
C PHE A 545 11.65 18.82 -10.27
N PRO A 546 12.85 19.43 -10.37
CA PRO A 546 13.13 20.42 -11.40
C PRO A 546 12.95 19.86 -12.81
N GLY A 547 12.35 20.62 -13.70
CA GLY A 547 12.15 20.25 -15.09
C GLY A 547 10.93 19.40 -15.39
N CYS A 548 10.16 18.98 -14.39
CA CYS A 548 8.84 18.42 -14.60
C CYS A 548 7.81 19.57 -14.63
N SER A 549 7.04 19.70 -15.71
CA SER A 549 6.16 20.88 -15.94
C SER A 549 4.84 20.50 -16.59
#